data_520be194a013b5adf8133a6b00aa8e5c
#
_entry.id   520be194a013b5adf8133a6b00aa8e5c
#
_cell.length_a   1.000
_cell.length_b   1.000
_cell.length_c   1.000
_cell.angle_alpha   90.00
_cell.angle_beta   90.00
_cell.angle_gamma   90.00
#
_symmetry.space_group_name_H-M   'P 1'
#
loop_
_entity.id
_entity.type
_entity.pdbx_description
1 polymer ?
#
loop_
_entity_poly.entity_id
_entity_poly.type
_entity_poly.pdbx_seq_one_letter_code
_entity_poly.pdbx_strand_id
1 'polypeptide(L)'
;MFETLTKGFRSAKQRFQGLAELDEATVDEALKDVRTSLLEADVGFDVVQDFCKRVKEKAVGVIVKVRASTKEKDRRVSPEDHFVKLCHDELVDLMGPVETGLKFAKKGPMGVMLVGL
;
A
#
# COMPACT_ATOMS: atom_id res chain seq x y z
N MET A 1 7.02 -16.32 3.20
CA MET A 1 6.41 -15.29 2.32
C MET A 1 5.81 -14.12 3.10
N PHE A 2 4.85 -14.36 3.98
CA PHE A 2 4.26 -13.27 4.80
C PHE A 2 5.22 -12.61 5.77
N GLU A 3 6.23 -13.31 6.27
CA GLU A 3 7.24 -12.75 7.17
C GLU A 3 8.07 -11.66 6.49
N THR A 4 8.46 -11.87 5.24
CA THR A 4 9.22 -10.89 4.45
C THR A 4 8.42 -9.61 4.22
N LEU A 5 7.15 -9.74 3.82
CA LEU A 5 6.25 -8.61 3.67
C LEU A 5 6.06 -7.86 4.99
N THR A 6 5.75 -8.58 6.06
CA THR A 6 5.56 -8.00 7.40
C THR A 6 6.82 -7.25 7.85
N LYS A 7 8.00 -7.80 7.62
CA LYS A 7 9.28 -7.19 7.97
C LYS A 7 9.50 -5.88 7.19
N GLY A 8 9.28 -5.88 5.89
CA GLY A 8 9.48 -4.70 5.04
C GLY A 8 8.52 -3.56 5.40
N PHE A 9 7.23 -3.86 5.58
CA PHE A 9 6.26 -2.84 6.00
C PHE A 9 6.50 -2.33 7.42
N ARG A 10 6.97 -3.20 8.33
CA ARG A 10 7.37 -2.79 9.68
C ARG A 10 8.58 -1.87 9.66
N SER A 11 9.60 -2.19 8.86
CA SER A 11 10.77 -1.34 8.66
C SER A 11 10.37 0.03 8.11
N ALA A 12 9.56 0.04 7.06
CA ALA A 12 9.03 1.27 6.47
C ALA A 12 8.26 2.12 7.51
N LYS A 13 7.39 1.49 8.31
CA LYS A 13 6.65 2.18 9.38
C LYS A 13 7.58 2.79 10.42
N GLN A 14 8.63 2.07 10.83
CA GLN A 14 9.59 2.54 11.83
C GLN A 14 10.35 3.82 11.42
N ARG A 15 10.53 4.05 10.11
CA ARG A 15 11.18 5.27 9.61
C ARG A 15 10.41 6.54 9.94
N PHE A 16 9.11 6.43 10.15
CA PHE A 16 8.24 7.56 10.50
C PHE A 16 8.07 7.76 12.01
N GLN A 17 8.62 6.86 12.86
CA GLN A 17 8.51 6.99 14.30
C GLN A 17 9.23 8.25 14.80
N GLY A 18 8.50 9.05 15.57
CA GLY A 18 9.03 10.29 16.14
C GLY A 18 9.08 11.47 15.17
N LEU A 19 8.65 11.30 13.92
CA LEU A 19 8.53 12.41 12.98
C LEU A 19 7.24 13.18 13.22
N ALA A 20 7.32 14.50 13.15
CA ALA A 20 6.17 15.39 13.27
C ALA A 20 5.39 15.49 11.95
N GLU A 21 6.05 15.28 10.82
CA GLU A 21 5.50 15.44 9.48
C GLU A 21 6.05 14.36 8.52
N LEU A 22 5.27 14.03 7.49
CA LEU A 22 5.72 13.28 6.34
C LEU A 22 6.66 14.17 5.50
N ASP A 23 7.88 13.74 5.27
CA ASP A 23 8.77 14.37 4.29
C ASP A 23 9.03 13.42 3.11
N GLU A 24 9.34 14.00 1.95
CA GLU A 24 9.51 13.24 0.72
C GLU A 24 10.70 12.26 0.79
N ALA A 25 11.78 12.65 1.46
CA ALA A 25 12.97 11.82 1.59
C ALA A 25 12.68 10.55 2.42
N THR A 26 11.97 10.71 3.54
CA THR A 26 11.56 9.58 4.39
C THR A 26 10.57 8.66 3.67
N VAL A 27 9.64 9.24 2.89
CA VAL A 27 8.73 8.45 2.03
C VAL A 27 9.52 7.62 1.02
N ASP A 28 10.50 8.20 0.34
CA ASP A 28 11.32 7.47 -0.63
C ASP A 28 12.13 6.34 0.01
N GLU A 29 12.67 6.54 1.19
CA GLU A 29 13.37 5.49 1.93
C GLU A 29 12.44 4.38 2.41
N ALA A 30 11.26 4.73 2.92
CA ALA A 30 10.25 3.76 3.32
C ALA A 30 9.76 2.92 2.12
N LEU A 31 9.57 3.56 0.97
CA LEU A 31 9.18 2.87 -0.26
C LEU A 31 10.27 1.92 -0.78
N LYS A 32 11.56 2.16 -0.51
CA LYS A 32 12.63 1.19 -0.84
C LYS A 32 12.46 -0.10 -0.04
N ASP A 33 12.15 -0.02 1.26
CA ASP A 33 11.93 -1.18 2.10
C ASP A 33 10.69 -1.97 1.63
N VAL A 34 9.59 -1.28 1.34
CA VAL A 34 8.36 -1.89 0.80
C VAL A 34 8.63 -2.55 -0.55
N ARG A 35 9.30 -1.86 -1.47
CA ARG A 35 9.65 -2.38 -2.79
C ARG A 35 10.45 -3.67 -2.68
N THR A 36 11.48 -3.69 -1.85
CA THR A 36 12.32 -4.88 -1.64
C THR A 36 11.49 -6.05 -1.14
N SER A 37 10.63 -5.82 -0.14
CA SER A 37 9.81 -6.88 0.43
C SER A 37 8.75 -7.43 -0.53
N LEU A 38 8.18 -6.59 -1.41
CA LEU A 38 7.24 -7.04 -2.44
C LEU A 38 7.93 -7.87 -3.51
N LEU A 39 9.14 -7.47 -3.94
CA LEU A 39 9.94 -8.23 -4.91
C LEU A 39 10.40 -9.58 -4.33
N GLU A 40 10.82 -9.61 -3.07
CA GLU A 40 11.16 -10.85 -2.36
C GLU A 40 9.96 -11.79 -2.15
N ALA A 41 8.75 -11.24 -2.20
CA ALA A 41 7.50 -12.01 -2.16
C ALA A 41 6.96 -12.38 -3.57
N ASP A 42 7.83 -12.35 -4.59
CA ASP A 42 7.53 -12.70 -5.99
C ASP A 42 6.44 -11.82 -6.66
N VAL A 43 6.20 -10.61 -6.17
CA VAL A 43 5.34 -9.66 -6.85
C VAL A 43 6.03 -9.13 -8.11
N GLY A 44 5.31 -9.09 -9.24
CA GLY A 44 5.87 -8.65 -10.51
C GLY A 44 6.46 -7.24 -10.45
N PHE A 45 7.62 -7.04 -11.08
CA PHE A 45 8.39 -5.80 -11.04
C PHE A 45 7.57 -4.56 -11.45
N ASP A 46 6.81 -4.66 -12.55
CA ASP A 46 6.00 -3.55 -13.06
C ASP A 46 4.90 -3.16 -12.06
N VAL A 47 4.28 -4.16 -11.42
CA VAL A 47 3.25 -3.96 -10.39
C VAL A 47 3.83 -3.24 -9.17
N VAL A 48 5.02 -3.67 -8.72
CA VAL A 48 5.72 -3.03 -7.60
C VAL A 48 6.10 -1.59 -7.92
N GLN A 49 6.56 -1.35 -9.14
CA GLN A 49 6.95 -0.02 -9.60
C GLN A 49 5.76 0.95 -9.63
N ASP A 50 4.64 0.51 -10.20
CA ASP A 50 3.40 1.29 -10.26
C ASP A 50 2.84 1.56 -8.86
N PHE A 51 2.85 0.55 -8.00
CA PHE A 51 2.45 0.70 -6.60
C PHE A 51 3.27 1.78 -5.87
N CYS A 52 4.60 1.69 -5.91
CA CYS A 52 5.47 2.66 -5.26
C CYS A 52 5.28 4.07 -5.79
N LYS A 53 5.09 4.21 -7.10
CA LYS A 53 4.83 5.50 -7.75
C LYS A 53 3.54 6.13 -7.24
N ARG A 54 2.43 5.37 -7.21
CA ARG A 54 1.11 5.85 -6.75
C ARG A 54 1.12 6.23 -5.28
N VAL A 55 1.75 5.40 -4.41
CA VAL A 55 1.90 5.73 -2.99
C VAL A 55 2.70 7.02 -2.81
N LYS A 56 3.80 7.19 -3.54
CA LYS A 56 4.61 8.42 -3.49
C LYS A 56 3.80 9.65 -3.90
N GLU A 57 3.09 9.59 -5.04
CA GLU A 57 2.28 10.70 -5.53
C GLU A 57 1.19 11.11 -4.53
N LYS A 58 0.50 10.13 -3.92
CA LYS A 58 -0.51 10.37 -2.88
C LYS A 58 0.12 10.96 -1.61
N ALA A 59 1.28 10.46 -1.17
CA ALA A 59 1.98 10.95 0.01
C ALA A 59 2.42 12.41 -0.16
N VAL A 60 3.04 12.75 -1.29
CA VAL A 60 3.45 14.12 -1.61
C VAL A 60 2.24 15.06 -1.70
N GLY A 61 1.13 14.61 -2.30
CA GLY A 61 -0.10 15.37 -2.38
C GLY A 61 -0.70 15.72 -1.01
N VAL A 62 -0.52 14.87 -0.02
CA VAL A 62 -0.94 15.12 1.37
C VAL A 62 -0.03 16.11 2.08
N ILE A 63 1.29 15.99 1.92
CA ILE A 63 2.26 16.95 2.46
C ILE A 63 1.90 18.37 2.04
N VAL A 64 1.56 18.57 0.77
CA VAL A 64 1.16 19.88 0.24
C VAL A 64 -0.14 20.36 0.88
N LYS A 65 -1.13 19.50 1.08
CA LYS A 65 -2.43 19.85 1.67
C LYS A 65 -2.32 20.17 3.16
N VAL A 66 -1.53 19.41 3.92
CA VAL A 66 -1.31 19.65 5.37
C VAL A 66 -0.59 20.97 5.60
N ARG A 67 0.40 21.32 4.78
CA ARG A 67 1.06 22.63 4.83
C ARG A 67 0.14 23.79 4.47
N ALA A 68 -0.85 23.56 3.60
CA ALA A 68 -1.83 24.59 3.21
C ALA A 68 -2.96 24.79 4.24
N SER A 69 -3.26 23.81 5.09
CA SER A 69 -4.38 23.81 6.04
C SER A 69 -3.93 23.93 7.49
N THR A 70 -3.22 25.00 7.84
CA THR A 70 -2.72 25.25 9.20
C THR A 70 -3.82 25.60 10.24
N LYS A 71 -5.10 25.43 9.93
CA LYS A 71 -6.23 25.92 10.77
C LYS A 71 -7.11 24.88 11.45
N GLU A 72 -6.94 23.58 11.21
CA GLU A 72 -7.74 22.57 11.92
C GLU A 72 -6.89 21.70 12.83
N LYS A 73 -6.95 22.04 14.11
CA LYS A 73 -6.30 21.39 15.26
C LYS A 73 -7.10 20.20 15.77
N ASP A 74 -7.63 19.33 14.91
CA ASP A 74 -8.35 18.16 15.42
C ASP A 74 -8.02 16.88 14.64
N ARG A 75 -7.51 15.87 15.38
CA ARG A 75 -7.04 14.55 14.95
C ARG A 75 -5.79 14.57 14.08
N ARG A 76 -4.65 14.77 14.72
CA ARG A 76 -3.34 14.46 14.11
C ARG A 76 -3.20 12.94 13.98
N VAL A 77 -3.54 12.42 12.79
CA VAL A 77 -3.10 11.08 12.39
C VAL A 77 -1.58 11.12 12.32
N SER A 78 -0.91 10.17 12.96
CA SER A 78 0.55 10.15 12.93
C SER A 78 1.05 9.95 11.48
N PRO A 79 2.23 10.48 11.12
CA PRO A 79 2.82 10.24 9.79
C PRO A 79 2.93 8.77 9.45
N GLU A 80 3.25 7.92 10.43
CA GLU A 80 3.35 6.48 10.25
C GLU A 80 2.01 5.83 9.91
N ASP A 81 0.94 6.19 10.63
CA ASP A 81 -0.41 5.65 10.38
C ASP A 81 -0.95 6.12 9.04
N HIS A 82 -0.61 7.36 8.66
CA HIS A 82 -0.99 7.90 7.38
C HIS A 82 -0.30 7.17 6.22
N PHE A 83 1.01 6.92 6.33
CA PHE A 83 1.76 6.15 5.33
C PHE A 83 1.23 4.71 5.20
N VAL A 84 0.98 4.03 6.34
CA VAL A 84 0.38 2.68 6.35
C VAL A 84 -0.98 2.68 5.67
N LYS A 85 -1.82 3.69 5.95
CA LYS A 85 -3.13 3.82 5.30
C LYS A 85 -3.00 4.01 3.79
N LEU A 86 -2.09 4.87 3.32
CA LEU A 86 -1.85 5.06 1.89
C LEU A 86 -1.44 3.75 1.20
N CYS A 87 -0.52 3.00 1.80
CA CYS A 87 -0.12 1.69 1.28
C CYS A 87 -1.28 0.71 1.25
N HIS A 88 -2.09 0.65 2.32
CA HIS A 88 -3.27 -0.21 2.40
C HIS A 88 -4.28 0.12 1.30
N ASP A 89 -4.64 1.40 1.18
CA ASP A 89 -5.64 1.84 0.20
C ASP A 89 -5.17 1.54 -1.24
N GLU A 90 -3.87 1.72 -1.52
CA GLU A 90 -3.31 1.41 -2.83
C GLU A 90 -3.25 -0.09 -3.13
N LEU A 91 -2.98 -0.93 -2.11
CA LEU A 91 -3.06 -2.39 -2.27
C LEU A 91 -4.49 -2.85 -2.54
N VAL A 92 -5.47 -2.27 -1.86
CA VAL A 92 -6.90 -2.57 -2.11
C VAL A 92 -7.29 -2.19 -3.53
N ASP A 93 -6.90 -1.00 -3.99
CA ASP A 93 -7.16 -0.53 -5.36
C ASP A 93 -6.50 -1.45 -6.40
N LEU A 94 -5.28 -1.89 -6.13
CA LEU A 94 -4.52 -2.78 -7.01
C LEU A 94 -5.17 -4.17 -7.13
N MET A 95 -5.71 -4.70 -6.03
CA MET A 95 -6.41 -5.98 -6.05
C MET A 95 -7.77 -5.91 -6.73
N GLY A 96 -8.33 -4.71 -6.86
CA GLY A 96 -9.60 -4.46 -7.52
C GLY A 96 -10.82 -5.00 -6.76
N PRO A 97 -12.01 -4.90 -7.36
CA PRO A 97 -13.24 -5.38 -6.75
C PRO A 97 -13.23 -6.91 -6.67
N VAL A 98 -13.54 -7.44 -5.49
CA VAL A 98 -13.65 -8.89 -5.26
C VAL A 98 -15.02 -9.37 -5.71
N GLU A 99 -15.08 -10.05 -6.86
CA GLU A 99 -16.25 -10.83 -7.24
C GLU A 99 -16.22 -12.18 -6.50
N THR A 100 -16.95 -12.30 -5.40
CA THR A 100 -16.97 -13.52 -4.57
C THR A 100 -17.99 -14.57 -5.01
N GLY A 101 -18.81 -14.28 -6.03
CA GLY A 101 -19.87 -15.15 -6.51
C GLY A 101 -19.40 -16.15 -7.56
N LEU A 102 -19.84 -17.41 -7.45
CA LEU A 102 -19.73 -18.39 -8.53
C LEU A 102 -20.77 -18.08 -9.61
N LYS A 103 -20.30 -17.91 -10.86
CA LYS A 103 -21.18 -17.72 -12.02
C LYS A 103 -21.52 -19.10 -12.59
N PHE A 104 -22.72 -19.61 -12.26
CA PHE A 104 -23.16 -20.90 -12.74
C PHE A 104 -23.54 -20.88 -14.22
N ALA A 105 -23.19 -21.95 -14.95
CA ALA A 105 -23.63 -22.13 -16.32
C ALA A 105 -25.16 -22.24 -16.40
N LYS A 106 -25.78 -21.55 -17.36
CA LYS A 106 -27.26 -21.62 -17.54
C LYS A 106 -27.74 -22.97 -18.09
N LYS A 107 -26.89 -23.72 -18.77
CA LYS A 107 -27.13 -25.07 -19.31
C LYS A 107 -25.84 -25.86 -19.32
N GLY A 108 -25.90 -27.16 -19.04
CA GLY A 108 -24.78 -28.07 -19.06
C GLY A 108 -23.93 -28.09 -17.77
N PRO A 109 -22.90 -28.93 -17.72
CA PRO A 109 -22.00 -29.01 -16.59
C PRO A 109 -21.13 -27.75 -16.47
N MET A 110 -20.81 -27.35 -15.24
CA MET A 110 -19.91 -26.28 -14.93
C MET A 110 -18.57 -26.88 -14.42
N GLY A 111 -17.45 -26.46 -15.03
CA GLY A 111 -16.12 -26.80 -14.54
C GLY A 111 -15.62 -25.72 -13.58
N VAL A 112 -15.08 -26.14 -12.44
CA VAL A 112 -14.41 -25.24 -11.47
C VAL A 112 -12.98 -25.73 -11.30
N MET A 113 -12.01 -24.84 -11.54
CA MET A 113 -10.59 -25.12 -11.32
C MET A 113 -10.13 -24.37 -10.08
N LEU A 114 -9.64 -25.11 -9.08
CA LEU A 114 -8.98 -24.52 -7.92
C LEU A 114 -7.48 -24.39 -8.22
N VAL A 115 -6.97 -23.17 -8.12
CA VAL A 115 -5.55 -22.87 -8.32
C VAL A 115 -5.01 -22.13 -7.11
N GLY A 116 -3.78 -22.40 -6.76
CA GLY A 116 -3.12 -21.79 -5.62
C GLY A 116 -1.89 -22.60 -5.19
N LEU A 117 -1.23 -22.13 -4.14
CA LEU A 117 -0.11 -22.80 -3.48
C LEU A 117 -0.57 -23.51 -2.21
#